data_30047480d30c671460b80f34064c8fa1
#
_entry.id   30047480d30c671460b80f34064c8fa1
#
_cell.length_a   1.000
_cell.length_b   1.000
_cell.length_c   1.000
_cell.angle_alpha   90.00
_cell.angle_beta   90.00
_cell.angle_gamma   90.00
#
_symmetry.space_group_name_H-M   'P 1'
#
loop_
_entity.id
_entity.type
_entity.pdbx_description
1 polymer ?
#
loop_
_entity_poly.entity_id
_entity_poly.type
_entity_poly.pdbx_seq_one_letter_code
_entity_poly.pdbx_strand_id
1 'polypeptide(L)'
;MKPVATMLSAFAVVLAISLPSWAQMKELPTQTVTVAGTVETIDKNKRLLQIKTADGKFVAVDVPAGAKRFDELKVGDKVKATYNNNVLVRVKAPGEAAIDSAGTASTMGKEAKPGGAALMTRTMTATVSEIDKANSSMTFVGPNDWKYSRRIVDPKVFDQVKVGDKVDITWSTDLTIDVN
;
A
#
# COMPACT_ATOMS: atom_id res chain seq x y z
N MET A 1 24.58 -18.07 -74.06
CA MET A 1 24.37 -16.79 -73.34
C MET A 1 23.46 -17.11 -72.19
N LYS A 2 23.97 -17.12 -70.95
CA LYS A 2 23.24 -17.39 -69.72
C LYS A 2 23.11 -16.05 -68.96
N PRO A 3 21.95 -15.65 -68.47
CA PRO A 3 21.82 -14.47 -67.59
C PRO A 3 22.21 -14.86 -66.17
N VAL A 4 23.06 -14.05 -65.55
CA VAL A 4 23.44 -14.12 -64.17
C VAL A 4 22.36 -13.40 -63.32
N ALA A 5 21.68 -14.13 -62.48
CA ALA A 5 20.72 -13.57 -61.51
C ALA A 5 21.46 -13.07 -60.27
N THR A 6 21.46 -11.76 -60.08
CA THR A 6 22.01 -11.09 -58.89
C THR A 6 21.00 -11.16 -57.78
N MET A 7 21.23 -11.97 -56.74
CA MET A 7 20.41 -11.97 -55.52
C MET A 7 20.85 -10.78 -54.63
N LEU A 8 19.93 -9.81 -54.47
CA LEU A 8 20.04 -8.78 -53.47
C LEU A 8 19.55 -9.35 -52.14
N SER A 9 20.45 -9.58 -51.24
CA SER A 9 20.16 -9.97 -49.84
C SER A 9 19.82 -8.72 -49.04
N ALA A 10 18.56 -8.52 -48.74
CA ALA A 10 18.12 -7.44 -47.85
C ALA A 10 18.36 -7.86 -46.40
N PHE A 11 19.37 -7.25 -45.78
CA PHE A 11 19.65 -7.41 -44.37
C PHE A 11 18.66 -6.51 -43.60
N ALA A 12 17.58 -7.10 -43.04
CA ALA A 12 16.67 -6.41 -42.13
C ALA A 12 17.36 -6.30 -40.73
N VAL A 13 17.88 -5.11 -40.43
CA VAL A 13 18.33 -4.79 -39.09
C VAL A 13 17.11 -4.59 -38.20
N VAL A 14 16.76 -5.59 -37.39
CA VAL A 14 15.77 -5.46 -36.33
C VAL A 14 16.41 -4.66 -35.20
N LEU A 15 16.09 -3.36 -35.12
CA LEU A 15 16.40 -2.55 -33.93
C LEU A 15 15.50 -3.06 -32.80
N ALA A 16 16.05 -3.87 -31.91
CA ALA A 16 15.41 -4.20 -30.64
C ALA A 16 15.40 -2.91 -29.76
N ILE A 17 14.30 -2.19 -29.78
CA ILE A 17 14.06 -1.08 -28.84
C ILE A 17 13.78 -1.74 -27.49
N SER A 18 14.82 -1.85 -26.65
CA SER A 18 14.66 -2.19 -25.24
C SER A 18 13.95 -1.00 -24.57
N LEU A 19 12.65 -1.11 -24.36
CA LEU A 19 11.90 -0.18 -23.54
C LEU A 19 12.44 -0.28 -22.10
N PRO A 20 12.87 0.84 -21.49
CA PRO A 20 13.28 0.82 -20.10
C PRO A 20 12.09 0.42 -19.24
N SER A 21 12.25 -0.61 -18.42
CA SER A 21 11.25 -1.05 -17.42
C SER A 21 11.12 -0.06 -16.27
N TRP A 22 10.59 1.13 -16.53
CA TRP A 22 10.47 2.21 -15.54
C TRP A 22 9.31 2.02 -14.53
N ALA A 23 8.47 1.01 -14.70
CA ALA A 23 7.24 0.87 -13.93
C ALA A 23 7.25 -0.37 -13.02
N GLN A 24 8.34 -0.68 -12.33
CA GLN A 24 8.27 -1.73 -11.31
C GLN A 24 7.65 -1.18 -10.03
N MET A 25 6.47 -1.70 -9.68
CA MET A 25 5.88 -1.52 -8.37
C MET A 25 6.67 -2.37 -7.37
N LYS A 26 7.13 -1.74 -6.29
CA LYS A 26 7.83 -2.42 -5.20
C LYS A 26 6.98 -2.35 -3.94
N GLU A 27 6.64 -3.52 -3.42
CA GLU A 27 5.98 -3.65 -2.13
C GLU A 27 7.01 -3.52 -1.01
N LEU A 28 6.73 -2.65 -0.03
CA LEU A 28 7.50 -2.55 1.20
C LEU A 28 6.90 -3.50 2.24
N PRO A 29 7.67 -3.92 3.27
CA PRO A 29 7.19 -4.90 4.23
C PRO A 29 5.86 -4.52 4.85
N THR A 30 4.91 -5.43 4.77
CA THR A 30 3.61 -5.33 5.43
C THR A 30 3.80 -5.36 6.94
N GLN A 31 3.14 -4.44 7.64
CA GLN A 31 3.01 -4.50 9.08
C GLN A 31 1.63 -5.04 9.43
N THR A 32 1.59 -6.22 10.03
CA THR A 32 0.36 -6.82 10.53
C THR A 32 0.32 -6.68 12.04
N VAL A 33 -0.74 -6.07 12.56
CA VAL A 33 -1.02 -5.99 13.99
C VAL A 33 -2.36 -6.68 14.24
N THR A 34 -2.37 -7.66 15.14
CA THR A 34 -3.59 -8.35 15.55
C THR A 34 -3.87 -8.07 17.02
N VAL A 35 -5.09 -7.62 17.30
CA VAL A 35 -5.61 -7.39 18.65
C VAL A 35 -6.82 -8.29 18.85
N ALA A 36 -6.77 -9.14 19.88
CA ALA A 36 -7.90 -9.98 20.27
C ALA A 36 -8.32 -9.63 21.71
N GLY A 37 -9.61 -9.60 21.96
CA GLY A 37 -10.14 -9.27 23.27
C GLY A 37 -11.65 -9.09 23.28
N THR A 38 -12.13 -8.42 24.30
CA THR A 38 -13.56 -8.11 24.48
C THR A 38 -13.79 -6.63 24.20
N VAL A 39 -14.86 -6.33 23.51
CA VAL A 39 -15.29 -4.95 23.28
C VAL A 39 -15.69 -4.31 24.61
N GLU A 40 -14.96 -3.29 25.01
CA GLU A 40 -15.22 -2.56 26.26
C GLU A 40 -16.08 -1.31 26.04
N THR A 41 -15.78 -0.53 24.99
CA THR A 41 -16.57 0.64 24.60
C THR A 41 -16.65 0.78 23.08
N ILE A 42 -17.74 1.39 22.61
CA ILE A 42 -17.97 1.70 21.21
C ILE A 42 -18.43 3.15 21.10
N ASP A 43 -17.69 3.99 20.40
CA ASP A 43 -18.15 5.31 19.95
C ASP A 43 -18.57 5.21 18.49
N LYS A 44 -19.86 5.08 18.24
CA LYS A 44 -20.41 4.95 16.88
C LYS A 44 -20.22 6.21 16.04
N ASN A 45 -20.24 7.40 16.66
CA ASN A 45 -20.09 8.66 15.95
C ASN A 45 -18.65 8.86 15.45
N LYS A 46 -17.69 8.54 16.29
CA LYS A 46 -16.26 8.60 15.95
C LYS A 46 -15.77 7.33 15.28
N ARG A 47 -16.59 6.29 15.19
CA ARG A 47 -16.23 4.94 14.72
C ARG A 47 -15.02 4.38 15.45
N LEU A 48 -14.98 4.55 16.77
CA LEU A 48 -13.89 4.10 17.62
C LEU A 48 -14.35 2.90 18.45
N LEU A 49 -13.55 1.85 18.41
CA LEU A 49 -13.73 0.61 19.16
C LEU A 49 -12.62 0.50 20.20
N GLN A 50 -12.95 0.31 21.47
CA GLN A 50 -11.96 -0.02 22.48
C GLN A 50 -12.06 -1.50 22.84
N ILE A 51 -10.95 -2.22 22.68
CA ILE A 51 -10.84 -3.65 22.96
C ILE A 51 -10.00 -3.83 24.22
N LYS A 52 -10.52 -4.57 25.18
CA LYS A 52 -9.79 -5.03 26.36
C LYS A 52 -9.18 -6.38 26.05
N THR A 53 -7.87 -6.46 26.02
CA THR A 53 -7.10 -7.69 25.77
C THR A 53 -7.06 -8.61 26.99
N ALA A 54 -6.64 -9.86 26.80
CA ALA A 54 -6.58 -10.84 27.89
C ALA A 54 -5.60 -10.46 29.00
N ASP A 55 -4.57 -9.67 28.69
CA ASP A 55 -3.60 -9.11 29.66
C ASP A 55 -4.10 -7.82 30.33
N GLY A 56 -5.37 -7.45 30.10
CA GLY A 56 -6.03 -6.32 30.75
C GLY A 56 -5.73 -4.95 30.12
N LYS A 57 -5.00 -4.88 29.02
CA LYS A 57 -4.71 -3.62 28.33
C LYS A 57 -5.89 -3.19 27.47
N PHE A 58 -5.98 -1.88 27.24
CA PHE A 58 -6.99 -1.29 26.37
C PHE A 58 -6.34 -0.84 25.07
N VAL A 59 -6.89 -1.30 23.95
CA VAL A 59 -6.44 -0.91 22.61
C VAL A 59 -7.59 -0.24 21.88
N ALA A 60 -7.33 0.97 21.38
CA ALA A 60 -8.28 1.70 20.55
C ALA A 60 -8.05 1.32 19.08
N VAL A 61 -9.13 1.06 18.37
CA VAL A 61 -9.15 0.71 16.95
C VAL A 61 -10.08 1.68 16.23
N ASP A 62 -9.53 2.48 15.32
CA ASP A 62 -10.31 3.30 14.41
C ASP A 62 -10.91 2.42 13.32
N VAL A 63 -12.24 2.41 13.23
CA VAL A 63 -12.98 1.57 12.31
C VAL A 63 -13.37 2.37 11.07
N PRO A 64 -12.80 2.06 9.89
CA PRO A 64 -13.09 2.80 8.66
C PRO A 64 -14.57 2.82 8.33
N ALA A 65 -15.03 3.89 7.66
CA ALA A 65 -16.43 4.03 7.22
C ALA A 65 -16.91 2.86 6.34
N GLY A 66 -15.98 2.20 5.64
CA GLY A 66 -16.26 1.02 4.84
C GLY A 66 -16.68 -0.23 5.61
N ALA A 67 -16.39 -0.33 6.91
CA ALA A 67 -16.83 -1.45 7.75
C ALA A 67 -18.34 -1.32 8.05
N LYS A 68 -19.17 -1.83 7.15
CA LYS A 68 -20.64 -1.59 7.14
C LYS A 68 -21.36 -2.20 8.34
N ARG A 69 -20.85 -3.30 8.92
CA ARG A 69 -21.47 -3.99 10.05
C ARG A 69 -20.93 -3.55 11.42
N PHE A 70 -20.16 -2.45 11.46
CA PHE A 70 -19.66 -1.88 12.71
C PHE A 70 -20.79 -1.55 13.70
N ASP A 71 -21.92 -1.08 13.18
CA ASP A 71 -23.07 -0.68 14.00
C ASP A 71 -23.76 -1.85 14.71
N GLU A 72 -23.49 -3.08 14.26
CA GLU A 72 -24.02 -4.30 14.86
C GLU A 72 -23.17 -4.79 16.05
N LEU A 73 -21.94 -4.29 16.21
CA LEU A 73 -21.07 -4.62 17.33
C LEU A 73 -21.65 -4.10 18.65
N LYS A 74 -21.47 -4.89 19.70
CA LYS A 74 -21.92 -4.61 21.05
C LYS A 74 -20.79 -4.71 22.07
N VAL A 75 -20.92 -3.94 23.15
CA VAL A 75 -20.06 -4.12 24.33
C VAL A 75 -20.23 -5.55 24.85
N GLY A 76 -19.12 -6.20 25.15
CA GLY A 76 -19.06 -7.60 25.57
C GLY A 76 -18.77 -8.58 24.44
N ASP A 77 -18.86 -8.19 23.17
CA ASP A 77 -18.51 -9.08 22.06
C ASP A 77 -17.01 -9.42 22.12
N LYS A 78 -16.71 -10.70 21.84
CA LYS A 78 -15.31 -11.14 21.67
C LYS A 78 -14.93 -10.90 20.21
N VAL A 79 -13.88 -10.12 20.03
CA VAL A 79 -13.44 -9.70 18.69
C VAL A 79 -11.96 -9.98 18.47
N LYS A 80 -11.63 -10.20 17.21
CA LYS A 80 -10.27 -10.20 16.71
C LYS A 80 -10.17 -9.13 15.60
N ALA A 81 -9.43 -8.07 15.86
CA ALA A 81 -9.15 -7.02 14.88
C ALA A 81 -7.75 -7.24 14.30
N THR A 82 -7.65 -7.37 12.98
CA THR A 82 -6.38 -7.52 12.27
C THR A 82 -6.19 -6.30 11.37
N TYR A 83 -5.06 -5.64 11.55
CA TYR A 83 -4.68 -4.42 10.86
C TYR A 83 -3.46 -4.72 9.99
N ASN A 84 -3.60 -4.55 8.69
CA ASN A 84 -2.50 -4.71 7.75
C ASN A 84 -2.20 -3.37 7.07
N ASN A 85 -0.96 -2.92 7.19
CA ASN A 85 -0.48 -1.73 6.52
C ASN A 85 0.51 -2.12 5.43
N ASN A 86 0.11 -1.93 4.18
CA ASN A 86 0.96 -2.10 3.02
C ASN A 86 1.37 -0.75 2.45
N VAL A 87 2.61 -0.65 2.01
CA VAL A 87 3.12 0.52 1.28
C VAL A 87 3.76 0.04 -0.01
N LEU A 88 3.23 0.52 -1.12
CA LEU A 88 3.79 0.31 -2.45
C LEU A 88 4.46 1.60 -2.93
N VAL A 89 5.64 1.47 -3.50
CA VAL A 89 6.35 2.59 -4.14
C VAL A 89 6.59 2.24 -5.60
N ARG A 90 6.15 3.14 -6.48
CA ARG A 90 6.35 3.04 -7.93
C ARG A 90 7.16 4.25 -8.41
N VAL A 91 8.26 4.02 -9.10
CA VAL A 91 9.00 5.09 -9.75
C VAL A 91 8.20 5.56 -10.96
N LYS A 92 8.02 6.88 -11.09
CA LYS A 92 7.29 7.49 -12.22
C LYS A 92 8.18 7.62 -13.43
N ALA A 93 7.59 7.47 -14.60
CA ALA A 93 8.26 7.88 -15.84
C ALA A 93 8.36 9.42 -15.93
N PRO A 94 9.36 9.95 -16.61
CA PRO A 94 9.46 11.37 -16.85
C PRO A 94 8.20 11.91 -17.54
N GLY A 95 7.64 13.00 -16.99
CA GLY A 95 6.43 13.65 -17.55
C GLY A 95 5.10 13.06 -17.09
N GLU A 96 5.05 11.99 -16.31
CA GLU A 96 3.80 11.49 -15.73
C GLU A 96 3.21 12.54 -14.76
N ALA A 97 1.90 12.76 -14.87
CA ALA A 97 1.17 13.68 -13.99
C ALA A 97 1.19 13.23 -12.53
N ALA A 98 1.30 14.19 -11.60
CA ALA A 98 1.20 13.89 -10.17
C ALA A 98 -0.19 13.34 -9.81
N ILE A 99 -0.24 12.43 -8.84
CA ILE A 99 -1.46 11.82 -8.32
C ILE A 99 -1.60 12.23 -6.84
N ASP A 100 -2.81 12.57 -6.43
CA ASP A 100 -3.26 12.59 -5.04
C ASP A 100 -4.69 12.05 -5.03
N SER A 101 -4.84 10.81 -4.63
CA SER A 101 -6.11 10.11 -4.64
C SER A 101 -6.31 9.27 -3.38
N ALA A 102 -7.54 9.19 -2.92
CA ALA A 102 -7.93 8.32 -1.83
C ALA A 102 -9.14 7.48 -2.24
N GLY A 103 -9.17 6.24 -1.79
CA GLY A 103 -10.27 5.32 -2.04
C GLY A 103 -10.56 4.44 -0.82
N THR A 104 -11.81 4.02 -0.72
CA THR A 104 -12.24 3.02 0.27
C THR A 104 -13.00 1.91 -0.43
N ALA A 105 -12.71 0.68 -0.06
CA ALA A 105 -13.49 -0.49 -0.43
C ALA A 105 -13.90 -1.25 0.83
N SER A 106 -15.04 -1.92 0.80
CA SER A 106 -15.48 -2.73 1.92
C SER A 106 -16.10 -4.03 1.45
N THR A 107 -15.83 -5.09 2.19
CA THR A 107 -16.50 -6.37 2.02
C THR A 107 -17.32 -6.66 3.28
N MET A 108 -18.57 -7.11 3.08
CA MET A 108 -19.38 -7.63 4.18
C MET A 108 -18.99 -9.10 4.40
N GLY A 109 -18.74 -9.47 5.65
CA GLY A 109 -18.65 -10.89 6.02
C GLY A 109 -19.96 -11.60 5.66
N LYS A 110 -19.85 -12.79 5.08
CA LYS A 110 -21.01 -13.64 4.76
C LYS A 110 -21.53 -14.41 5.97
N GLU A 111 -20.82 -14.30 7.09
CA GLU A 111 -21.12 -15.00 8.34
C GLU A 111 -22.34 -14.39 9.07
N ALA A 112 -23.01 -15.22 9.88
CA ALA A 112 -24.16 -14.78 10.70
C ALA A 112 -23.78 -13.75 11.79
N LYS A 113 -22.48 -13.71 12.18
CA LYS A 113 -21.97 -12.76 13.18
C LYS A 113 -21.56 -11.44 12.56
N PRO A 114 -21.64 -10.31 13.30
CA PRO A 114 -21.10 -9.04 12.86
C PRO A 114 -19.59 -9.14 12.58
N GLY A 115 -19.16 -8.62 11.47
CA GLY A 115 -17.77 -8.63 11.06
C GLY A 115 -17.62 -8.11 9.65
N GLY A 116 -16.42 -7.93 9.20
CA GLY A 116 -16.15 -7.47 7.83
C GLY A 116 -14.74 -6.94 7.66
N ALA A 117 -14.38 -6.67 6.42
CA ALA A 117 -13.11 -6.05 6.07
C ALA A 117 -13.36 -4.69 5.41
N ALA A 118 -12.53 -3.72 5.74
CA ALA A 118 -12.49 -2.43 5.10
C ALA A 118 -11.07 -2.13 4.65
N LEU A 119 -10.93 -1.80 3.38
CA LEU A 119 -9.66 -1.40 2.76
C LEU A 119 -9.71 0.10 2.50
N MET A 120 -8.73 0.81 3.01
CA MET A 120 -8.47 2.20 2.67
C MET A 120 -7.18 2.27 1.87
N THR A 121 -7.24 3.00 0.76
CA THR A 121 -6.05 3.26 -0.07
C THR A 121 -5.86 4.74 -0.24
N ARG A 122 -4.62 5.19 -0.22
CA ARG A 122 -4.24 6.54 -0.62
C ARG A 122 -3.00 6.45 -1.49
N THR A 123 -3.05 7.09 -2.64
CA THR A 123 -1.88 7.22 -3.53
C THR A 123 -1.51 8.68 -3.65
N MET A 124 -0.23 8.96 -3.47
CA MET A 124 0.29 10.32 -3.57
C MET A 124 1.63 10.31 -4.30
N THR A 125 1.82 11.28 -5.18
CA THR A 125 3.14 11.52 -5.79
C THR A 125 4.03 12.30 -4.82
N ALA A 126 5.23 11.77 -4.60
CA ALA A 126 6.26 12.39 -3.77
C ALA A 126 7.60 12.43 -4.54
N THR A 127 8.55 13.18 -4.02
CA THR A 127 9.93 13.22 -4.52
C THR A 127 10.86 12.56 -3.52
N VAL A 128 11.76 11.72 -3.98
CA VAL A 128 12.82 11.14 -3.13
C VAL A 128 13.77 12.25 -2.71
N SER A 129 13.82 12.59 -1.45
CA SER A 129 14.67 13.67 -0.92
C SER A 129 15.98 13.16 -0.33
N GLU A 130 16.00 11.91 0.14
CA GLU A 130 17.17 11.34 0.79
C GLU A 130 17.17 9.81 0.63
N ILE A 131 18.38 9.25 0.47
CA ILE A 131 18.63 7.82 0.46
C ILE A 131 19.76 7.54 1.46
N ASP A 132 19.43 6.89 2.56
CA ASP A 132 20.39 6.46 3.59
C ASP A 132 20.59 4.94 3.49
N LYS A 133 21.64 4.55 2.75
CA LYS A 133 21.97 3.13 2.56
C LYS A 133 22.48 2.48 3.86
N ALA A 134 23.12 3.26 4.75
CA ALA A 134 23.68 2.74 6.00
C ALA A 134 22.56 2.29 6.97
N ASN A 135 21.48 3.07 7.05
CA ASN A 135 20.31 2.76 7.86
C ASN A 135 19.18 2.07 7.08
N SER A 136 19.46 1.73 5.82
CA SER A 136 18.48 1.12 4.91
C SER A 136 17.17 1.91 4.85
N SER A 137 17.24 3.23 4.70
CA SER A 137 16.05 4.09 4.68
C SER A 137 16.02 5.05 3.49
N MET A 138 14.81 5.45 3.11
CA MET A 138 14.53 6.52 2.15
C MET A 138 13.58 7.52 2.76
N THR A 139 13.80 8.81 2.44
CA THR A 139 12.91 9.91 2.80
C THR A 139 12.29 10.50 1.53
N PHE A 140 11.00 10.72 1.58
CA PHE A 140 10.18 11.28 0.51
C PHE A 140 9.58 12.61 0.95
N VAL A 141 9.46 13.55 0.02
CA VAL A 141 8.74 14.81 0.22
C VAL A 141 7.54 14.83 -0.71
N GLY A 142 6.37 14.90 -0.12
CA GLY A 142 5.09 15.00 -0.81
C GLY A 142 4.59 16.43 -0.94
N PRO A 143 3.32 16.63 -1.32
CA PRO A 143 2.68 17.95 -1.35
C PRO A 143 2.75 18.66 0.00
N ASN A 144 2.85 20.01 -0.02
CA ASN A 144 2.94 20.85 1.19
C ASN A 144 4.14 20.51 2.10
N ASP A 145 5.26 20.12 1.51
CA ASP A 145 6.50 19.75 2.23
C ASP A 145 6.33 18.62 3.28
N TRP A 146 5.26 17.85 3.14
CA TRP A 146 5.05 16.68 3.95
C TRP A 146 6.18 15.66 3.74
N LYS A 147 6.81 15.19 4.81
CA LYS A 147 7.93 14.26 4.80
C LYS A 147 7.53 12.90 5.32
N TYR A 148 7.98 11.87 4.64
CA TYR A 148 7.76 10.49 5.02
C TYR A 148 9.04 9.68 4.85
N SER A 149 9.50 9.04 5.92
CA SER A 149 10.68 8.17 5.90
C SER A 149 10.26 6.72 6.09
N ARG A 150 10.84 5.83 5.30
CA ARG A 150 10.55 4.40 5.36
C ARG A 150 11.82 3.58 5.31
N ARG A 151 11.88 2.53 6.14
CA ARG A 151 12.92 1.51 6.05
C ARG A 151 12.70 0.65 4.81
N ILE A 152 13.76 0.42 4.05
CA ILE A 152 13.78 -0.39 2.83
C ILE A 152 14.44 -1.73 3.17
N VAL A 153 13.71 -2.83 2.98
CA VAL A 153 14.21 -4.17 3.33
C VAL A 153 15.04 -4.78 2.19
N ASP A 154 14.65 -4.50 0.94
CA ASP A 154 15.38 -5.00 -0.23
C ASP A 154 16.39 -3.94 -0.71
N PRO A 155 17.72 -4.17 -0.52
CA PRO A 155 18.74 -3.20 -0.91
C PRO A 155 18.77 -2.90 -2.41
N LYS A 156 18.26 -3.79 -3.26
CA LYS A 156 18.18 -3.57 -4.72
C LYS A 156 17.32 -2.37 -5.11
N VAL A 157 16.43 -1.94 -4.22
CA VAL A 157 15.61 -0.72 -4.44
C VAL A 157 16.50 0.51 -4.54
N PHE A 158 17.61 0.58 -3.77
CA PHE A 158 18.53 1.70 -3.80
C PHE A 158 19.28 1.88 -5.13
N ASP A 159 19.34 0.82 -5.95
CA ASP A 159 19.99 0.87 -7.26
C ASP A 159 19.02 1.35 -8.35
N GLN A 160 17.73 1.34 -8.07
CA GLN A 160 16.66 1.68 -9.01
C GLN A 160 16.11 3.09 -8.82
N VAL A 161 16.44 3.75 -7.70
CA VAL A 161 15.88 5.03 -7.29
C VAL A 161 17.00 6.01 -6.96
N LYS A 162 16.85 7.26 -7.36
CA LYS A 162 17.80 8.35 -7.08
C LYS A 162 17.10 9.50 -6.34
N VAL A 163 17.89 10.28 -5.62
CA VAL A 163 17.42 11.54 -5.06
C VAL A 163 16.95 12.45 -6.20
N GLY A 164 15.77 13.01 -6.06
CA GLY A 164 15.10 13.82 -7.09
C GLY A 164 14.08 13.05 -7.93
N ASP A 165 14.07 11.71 -7.91
CA ASP A 165 13.08 10.94 -8.63
C ASP A 165 11.68 11.17 -8.06
N LYS A 166 10.69 11.22 -8.95
CA LYS A 166 9.28 11.22 -8.57
C LYS A 166 8.77 9.79 -8.44
N VAL A 167 8.08 9.54 -7.35
CA VAL A 167 7.49 8.24 -7.03
C VAL A 167 6.01 8.40 -6.66
N ASP A 168 5.20 7.42 -7.00
CA ASP A 168 3.87 7.29 -6.41
C ASP A 168 3.97 6.35 -5.22
N ILE A 169 3.55 6.84 -4.07
CA ILE A 169 3.47 6.06 -2.84
C ILE A 169 2.00 5.73 -2.61
N THR A 170 1.68 4.44 -2.57
CA THR A 170 0.35 3.94 -2.25
C THR A 170 0.37 3.30 -0.87
N TRP A 171 -0.37 3.87 0.05
CA TRP A 171 -0.69 3.26 1.34
C TRP A 171 -1.98 2.47 1.21
N SER A 172 -1.97 1.25 1.68
CA SER A 172 -3.17 0.44 1.82
C SER A 172 -3.28 -0.02 3.26
N THR A 173 -4.39 0.34 3.89
CA THR A 173 -4.73 -0.12 5.23
C THR A 173 -5.93 -1.04 5.14
N ASP A 174 -5.75 -2.27 5.54
CA ASP A 174 -6.80 -3.28 5.59
C ASP A 174 -7.11 -3.60 7.05
N LEU A 175 -8.35 -3.37 7.47
CA LEU A 175 -8.86 -3.74 8.78
C LEU A 175 -9.90 -4.84 8.63
N THR A 176 -9.63 -5.99 9.23
CA THR A 176 -10.60 -7.07 9.38
C THR A 176 -11.04 -7.16 10.84
N ILE A 177 -12.34 -7.23 11.08
CA ILE A 177 -12.92 -7.49 12.40
C ILE A 177 -13.73 -8.78 12.31
N ASP A 178 -13.34 -9.77 13.12
CA ASP A 178 -14.05 -11.02 13.30
C ASP A 178 -14.68 -11.03 14.71
N VAL A 179 -15.96 -11.41 14.79
CA VAL A 179 -16.67 -11.63 16.07
C VAL A 179 -16.76 -13.13 16.32
N ASN A 180 -16.25 -13.58 17.47
CA ASN A 180 -16.18 -14.99 17.87
C ASN A 180 -17.42 -15.43 18.69
#